data_5e975bca4fc4e65a443a0634f1f5e15c
#
_entry.id   5e975bca4fc4e65a443a0634f1f5e15c
#
_cell.length_a   1.000
_cell.length_b   1.000
_cell.length_c   1.000
_cell.angle_alpha   90.00
_cell.angle_beta   90.00
_cell.angle_gamma   90.00
#
_symmetry.space_group_name_H-M   'P 1'
#
loop_
_entity.id
_entity.type
_entity.pdbx_description
1 polymer ?
#
loop_
_entity_poly.entity_id
_entity_poly.type
_entity_poly.pdbx_seq_one_letter_code
_entity_poly.pdbx_strand_id
1 'polypeptide(L)'
;MGEKMINLTIDGVQLQVPEGTSVMSAAAGVGIEVPHLCFLKDINEISACKACVVEVQGKSKLITACNSPVEEGMVVYTNSPKVRRVRKTNVELILSQHDCHCATCVRSRNCNLQQISNDLGILEVPFTEEVPETPWDHSFPLIRDSRKCIKCMRCVQICDKVQAMHVWDVQNTGSRTTVDVADNKTIDCSECTLCGQCITHCPTGALRERDDTYKAFEALADPEKVTVVQVAPAVRTAWGEELGLNAEEASEGKMVAALKRIGFD
;
A
#
# COMPACT_ATOMS: atom_id res chain seq x y z
N MET A 1 -24.84 -1.98 -27.99
CA MET A 1 -25.79 -1.59 -26.93
C MET A 1 -25.09 -0.51 -26.14
N GLY A 2 -25.68 0.72 -26.02
CA GLY A 2 -25.04 1.79 -25.23
C GLY A 2 -25.00 1.43 -23.76
N GLU A 3 -23.91 1.70 -23.09
CA GLU A 3 -23.84 1.54 -21.64
C GLU A 3 -24.87 2.44 -20.96
N LYS A 4 -25.59 1.88 -20.00
CA LYS A 4 -26.57 2.65 -19.21
C LYS A 4 -25.81 3.60 -18.30
N MET A 5 -26.09 4.89 -18.41
CA MET A 5 -25.50 5.95 -17.62
C MET A 5 -26.33 6.24 -16.38
N ILE A 6 -25.67 6.47 -15.25
CA ILE A 6 -26.27 6.75 -13.94
C ILE A 6 -25.92 8.18 -13.55
N ASN A 7 -26.93 8.97 -13.18
CA ASN A 7 -26.76 10.32 -12.66
C ASN A 7 -26.68 10.30 -11.14
N LEU A 8 -25.72 11.02 -10.57
CA LEU A 8 -25.56 11.13 -9.12
C LEU A 8 -24.94 12.48 -8.75
N THR A 9 -24.91 12.76 -7.45
CA THR A 9 -24.24 13.95 -6.89
C THR A 9 -23.27 13.52 -5.81
N ILE A 10 -22.02 14.00 -5.87
CA ILE A 10 -21.01 13.77 -4.82
C ILE A 10 -20.53 15.13 -4.32
N ASP A 11 -20.69 15.40 -3.02
CA ASP A 11 -20.35 16.67 -2.36
C ASP A 11 -20.84 17.92 -3.13
N GLY A 12 -22.04 17.83 -3.71
CA GLY A 12 -22.67 18.90 -4.49
C GLY A 12 -22.30 18.94 -5.98
N VAL A 13 -21.33 18.12 -6.42
CA VAL A 13 -20.96 18.00 -7.84
C VAL A 13 -21.86 16.97 -8.52
N GLN A 14 -22.60 17.40 -9.55
CA GLN A 14 -23.39 16.50 -10.38
C GLN A 14 -22.50 15.82 -11.43
N LEU A 15 -22.66 14.52 -11.60
CA LEU A 15 -21.89 13.73 -12.55
C LEU A 15 -22.71 12.59 -13.12
N GLN A 16 -22.26 12.07 -14.26
CA GLN A 16 -22.86 10.93 -14.94
C GLN A 16 -21.76 9.91 -15.24
N VAL A 17 -21.98 8.66 -14.82
CA VAL A 17 -21.02 7.57 -14.99
C VAL A 17 -21.72 6.29 -15.46
N PRO A 18 -21.00 5.34 -16.06
CA PRO A 18 -21.54 4.04 -16.42
C PRO A 18 -22.11 3.27 -15.23
N GLU A 19 -23.18 2.50 -15.46
CA GLU A 19 -23.74 1.57 -14.45
C GLU A 19 -22.65 0.59 -13.98
N GLY A 20 -22.62 0.30 -12.67
CA GLY A 20 -21.60 -0.55 -12.06
C GLY A 20 -20.34 0.18 -11.61
N THR A 21 -20.18 1.47 -11.96
CA THR A 21 -19.08 2.29 -11.43
C THR A 21 -19.17 2.38 -9.90
N SER A 22 -18.04 2.19 -9.18
CA SER A 22 -18.02 2.38 -7.73
C SER A 22 -18.08 3.87 -7.36
N VAL A 23 -18.62 4.17 -6.18
CA VAL A 23 -18.61 5.55 -5.63
C VAL A 23 -17.20 6.10 -5.56
N MET A 24 -16.19 5.28 -5.24
CA MET A 24 -14.78 5.65 -5.23
C MET A 24 -14.30 6.12 -6.61
N SER A 25 -14.58 5.34 -7.66
CA SER A 25 -14.17 5.67 -9.03
C SER A 25 -14.92 6.89 -9.56
N ALA A 26 -16.22 7.03 -9.24
CA ALA A 26 -17.01 8.19 -9.61
C ALA A 26 -16.47 9.47 -8.95
N ALA A 27 -16.13 9.45 -7.67
CA ALA A 27 -15.54 10.56 -6.95
C ALA A 27 -14.18 10.97 -7.55
N ALA A 28 -13.30 10.00 -7.81
CA ALA A 28 -12.01 10.25 -8.44
C ALA A 28 -12.12 10.91 -9.83
N GLY A 29 -13.15 10.54 -10.61
CA GLY A 29 -13.42 11.11 -11.93
C GLY A 29 -13.72 12.62 -11.93
N VAL A 30 -14.14 13.16 -10.78
CA VAL A 30 -14.39 14.61 -10.59
C VAL A 30 -13.39 15.26 -9.62
N GLY A 31 -12.26 14.61 -9.37
CA GLY A 31 -11.18 15.16 -8.53
C GLY A 31 -11.47 15.13 -7.02
N ILE A 32 -12.46 14.37 -6.57
CA ILE A 32 -12.76 14.19 -5.15
C ILE A 32 -12.04 12.93 -4.67
N GLU A 33 -11.03 13.14 -3.81
CA GLU A 33 -10.26 12.06 -3.23
C GLU A 33 -10.94 11.51 -1.96
N VAL A 34 -11.32 10.23 -1.98
CA VAL A 34 -11.86 9.53 -0.81
C VAL A 34 -10.73 8.75 -0.14
N PRO A 35 -10.40 9.04 1.15
CA PRO A 35 -9.31 8.37 1.86
C PRO A 35 -9.48 6.85 1.88
N HIS A 36 -8.40 6.12 1.61
CA HIS A 36 -8.42 4.66 1.58
C HIS A 36 -7.04 4.06 1.89
N LEU A 37 -7.02 2.81 2.41
CA LEU A 37 -5.79 2.08 2.70
C LEU A 37 -5.72 0.75 1.94
N CYS A 38 -6.84 0.02 1.85
CA CYS A 38 -6.86 -1.29 1.20
C CYS A 38 -7.14 -1.24 -0.31
N PHE A 39 -7.82 -0.21 -0.80
CA PHE A 39 -8.29 -0.15 -2.19
C PHE A 39 -7.13 -0.14 -3.21
N LEU A 40 -7.21 -1.05 -4.16
CA LEU A 40 -6.47 -1.07 -5.43
C LEU A 40 -7.49 -1.37 -6.51
N LYS A 41 -7.68 -0.43 -7.45
CA LYS A 41 -8.67 -0.55 -8.51
C LYS A 41 -8.49 -1.88 -9.27
N ASP A 42 -9.59 -2.58 -9.49
CA ASP A 42 -9.69 -3.86 -10.20
C ASP A 42 -8.93 -5.03 -9.54
N ILE A 43 -8.16 -4.79 -8.49
CA ILE A 43 -7.33 -5.80 -7.80
C ILE A 43 -7.86 -6.08 -6.39
N ASN A 44 -8.03 -5.04 -5.56
CA ASN A 44 -8.40 -5.20 -4.15
C ASN A 44 -9.49 -4.20 -3.72
N GLU A 45 -10.74 -4.55 -3.93
CA GLU A 45 -11.92 -3.75 -3.60
C GLU A 45 -12.75 -4.38 -2.47
N ILE A 46 -12.07 -4.95 -1.48
CA ILE A 46 -12.65 -5.80 -0.41
C ILE A 46 -13.20 -5.03 0.79
N SER A 47 -13.03 -3.71 0.82
CA SER A 47 -13.54 -2.87 1.91
C SER A 47 -13.03 -3.24 3.32
N ALA A 48 -11.81 -3.75 3.45
CA ALA A 48 -11.24 -4.20 4.73
C ALA A 48 -10.99 -3.04 5.72
N CYS A 49 -10.36 -1.96 5.29
CA CYS A 49 -9.91 -0.88 6.18
C CYS A 49 -11.01 0.08 6.65
N LYS A 50 -12.17 0.13 5.98
CA LYS A 50 -13.28 1.04 6.24
C LYS A 50 -12.91 2.55 6.31
N ALA A 51 -11.74 2.95 5.82
CA ALA A 51 -11.36 4.37 5.73
C ALA A 51 -12.18 5.12 4.69
N CYS A 52 -12.67 4.43 3.65
CA CYS A 52 -13.44 5.00 2.55
C CYS A 52 -14.95 5.12 2.81
N VAL A 53 -15.38 5.11 4.07
CA VAL A 53 -16.81 5.29 4.39
C VAL A 53 -17.32 6.64 3.91
N VAL A 54 -18.55 6.63 3.35
CA VAL A 54 -19.28 7.82 2.87
C VAL A 54 -20.74 7.75 3.33
N GLU A 55 -21.37 8.90 3.40
CA GLU A 55 -22.79 9.03 3.72
C GLU A 55 -23.61 9.18 2.44
N VAL A 56 -24.74 8.48 2.39
CA VAL A 56 -25.69 8.60 1.27
C VAL A 56 -26.98 9.18 1.84
N GLN A 57 -27.49 10.23 1.20
CA GLN A 57 -28.74 10.88 1.61
C GLN A 57 -29.87 9.86 1.64
N GLY A 58 -30.65 9.87 2.72
CA GLY A 58 -31.77 8.95 2.91
C GLY A 58 -31.38 7.55 3.43
N LYS A 59 -30.07 7.19 3.46
CA LYS A 59 -29.63 5.93 4.06
C LYS A 59 -29.13 6.16 5.50
N SER A 60 -29.59 5.33 6.45
CA SER A 60 -29.18 5.44 7.87
C SER A 60 -27.76 4.99 8.12
N LYS A 61 -27.26 4.03 7.34
CA LYS A 61 -25.91 3.44 7.46
C LYS A 61 -24.95 4.08 6.45
N LEU A 62 -23.70 4.27 6.87
CA LEU A 62 -22.60 4.60 5.95
C LEU A 62 -22.29 3.40 5.05
N ILE A 63 -21.88 3.67 3.83
CA ILE A 63 -21.39 2.67 2.90
C ILE A 63 -19.90 2.87 2.63
N THR A 64 -19.24 1.88 2.08
CA THR A 64 -17.81 1.97 1.69
C THR A 64 -17.70 2.29 0.21
N ALA A 65 -17.09 3.41 -0.13
CA ALA A 65 -17.02 3.90 -1.50
C ALA A 65 -16.31 2.94 -2.48
N CYS A 66 -15.34 2.17 -1.98
CA CYS A 66 -14.49 1.33 -2.83
C CYS A 66 -15.20 0.13 -3.47
N ASN A 67 -16.30 -0.35 -2.87
CA ASN A 67 -17.02 -1.54 -3.36
C ASN A 67 -18.54 -1.34 -3.46
N SER A 68 -19.02 -0.10 -3.32
CA SER A 68 -20.44 0.20 -3.48
C SER A 68 -20.68 0.81 -4.87
N PRO A 69 -21.48 0.17 -5.74
CA PRO A 69 -21.84 0.75 -7.02
C PRO A 69 -22.72 1.98 -6.83
N VAL A 70 -22.68 2.89 -7.80
CA VAL A 70 -23.58 4.05 -7.85
C VAL A 70 -25.00 3.66 -8.19
N GLU A 71 -25.98 4.41 -7.68
CA GLU A 71 -27.41 4.24 -7.95
C GLU A 71 -27.96 5.55 -8.56
N GLU A 72 -29.00 5.45 -9.39
CA GLU A 72 -29.63 6.63 -10.03
C GLU A 72 -30.18 7.60 -8.97
N GLY A 73 -29.81 8.88 -9.11
CA GLY A 73 -30.20 9.94 -8.18
C GLY A 73 -29.49 9.90 -6.82
N MET A 74 -28.44 9.06 -6.65
CA MET A 74 -27.70 8.96 -5.38
C MET A 74 -27.05 10.31 -5.05
N VAL A 75 -27.18 10.75 -3.78
CA VAL A 75 -26.50 11.92 -3.23
C VAL A 75 -25.53 11.46 -2.16
N VAL A 76 -24.24 11.69 -2.38
CA VAL A 76 -23.13 11.19 -1.54
C VAL A 76 -22.40 12.35 -0.87
N TYR A 77 -22.11 12.21 0.42
CA TYR A 77 -21.27 13.11 1.19
C TYR A 77 -20.01 12.36 1.65
N THR A 78 -18.84 12.80 1.17
CA THR A 78 -17.55 12.13 1.46
C THR A 78 -16.91 12.58 2.76
N ASN A 79 -17.32 13.73 3.31
CA ASN A 79 -16.68 14.35 4.47
C ASN A 79 -17.66 14.98 5.49
N SER A 80 -18.86 14.40 5.66
CA SER A 80 -19.80 14.86 6.70
C SER A 80 -19.23 14.61 8.12
N PRO A 81 -19.75 15.32 9.14
CA PRO A 81 -19.35 15.08 10.55
C PRO A 81 -19.50 13.62 10.98
N LYS A 82 -20.53 12.94 10.48
CA LYS A 82 -20.77 11.51 10.74
C LYS A 82 -19.69 10.64 10.10
N VAL A 83 -19.35 10.92 8.83
CA VAL A 83 -18.27 10.23 8.10
C VAL A 83 -16.93 10.42 8.81
N ARG A 84 -16.56 11.66 9.16
CA ARG A 84 -15.30 11.95 9.84
C ARG A 84 -15.16 11.21 11.16
N ARG A 85 -16.24 11.17 11.99
CA ARG A 85 -16.24 10.45 13.26
C ARG A 85 -15.97 8.96 13.07
N VAL A 86 -16.71 8.30 12.18
CA VAL A 86 -16.57 6.85 11.93
C VAL A 86 -15.21 6.53 11.30
N ARG A 87 -14.76 7.35 10.37
CA ARG A 87 -13.43 7.19 9.75
C ARG A 87 -12.31 7.31 10.78
N LYS A 88 -12.41 8.31 11.68
CA LYS A 88 -11.45 8.49 12.77
C LYS A 88 -11.38 7.24 13.66
N THR A 89 -12.52 6.73 14.14
CA THR A 89 -12.55 5.50 14.94
C THR A 89 -11.96 4.29 14.21
N ASN A 90 -12.25 4.12 12.93
CA ASN A 90 -11.68 3.01 12.14
C ASN A 90 -10.14 3.12 12.02
N VAL A 91 -9.61 4.32 11.83
CA VAL A 91 -8.16 4.55 11.76
C VAL A 91 -7.51 4.38 13.13
N GLU A 92 -8.13 4.85 14.20
CA GLU A 92 -7.67 4.62 15.58
C GLU A 92 -7.60 3.12 15.93
N LEU A 93 -8.58 2.32 15.50
CA LEU A 93 -8.54 0.86 15.63
C LEU A 93 -7.40 0.20 14.81
N ILE A 94 -7.07 0.74 13.65
CA ILE A 94 -5.92 0.26 12.88
C ILE A 94 -4.62 0.61 13.62
N LEU A 95 -4.51 1.83 14.14
CA LEU A 95 -3.33 2.30 14.86
C LEU A 95 -3.08 1.53 16.16
N SER A 96 -4.13 1.07 16.85
CA SER A 96 -3.99 0.25 18.07
C SER A 96 -3.31 -1.11 17.84
N GLN A 97 -3.22 -1.55 16.59
CA GLN A 97 -2.53 -2.79 16.19
C GLN A 97 -1.33 -2.51 15.26
N HIS A 98 -0.81 -1.29 15.26
CA HIS A 98 0.26 -0.87 14.38
C HIS A 98 1.42 -0.26 15.17
N ASP A 99 2.65 -0.70 14.88
CA ASP A 99 3.86 -0.09 15.41
C ASP A 99 4.07 1.32 14.81
N CYS A 100 3.78 2.34 15.60
CA CYS A 100 3.79 3.75 15.21
C CYS A 100 5.18 4.41 15.29
N HIS A 101 6.30 3.67 15.33
CA HIS A 101 7.64 4.23 15.28
C HIS A 101 7.99 4.76 13.88
N CYS A 102 7.30 5.84 13.48
CA CYS A 102 7.36 6.38 12.13
C CYS A 102 8.74 6.92 11.75
N ALA A 103 9.52 7.46 12.69
CA ALA A 103 10.83 8.06 12.41
C ALA A 103 11.86 7.04 11.86
N THR A 104 11.74 5.78 12.23
CA THR A 104 12.61 4.67 11.79
C THR A 104 11.94 3.77 10.75
N CYS A 105 10.77 4.14 10.26
CA CYS A 105 10.01 3.34 9.29
C CYS A 105 10.46 3.64 7.85
N VAL A 106 10.60 2.61 7.03
CA VAL A 106 10.93 2.73 5.59
C VAL A 106 9.91 3.54 4.80
N ARG A 107 8.67 3.68 5.31
CA ARG A 107 7.60 4.51 4.72
C ARG A 107 7.47 5.89 5.38
N SER A 108 8.44 6.32 6.20
CA SER A 108 8.41 7.67 6.78
C SER A 108 8.23 8.72 5.69
N ARG A 109 7.28 9.64 5.88
CA ARG A 109 6.86 10.68 4.91
C ARG A 109 6.14 10.18 3.64
N ASN A 110 6.13 8.87 3.37
CA ASN A 110 5.43 8.26 2.23
C ASN A 110 4.54 7.11 2.71
N CYS A 111 3.63 7.40 3.65
CA CYS A 111 2.75 6.44 4.29
C CYS A 111 1.31 6.96 4.30
N ASN A 112 0.42 6.28 3.59
CA ASN A 112 -0.99 6.65 3.53
C ASN A 112 -1.68 6.60 4.91
N LEU A 113 -1.27 5.68 5.79
CA LEU A 113 -1.80 5.62 7.15
C LEU A 113 -1.42 6.86 7.97
N GLN A 114 -0.16 7.29 7.89
CA GLN A 114 0.32 8.50 8.54
C GLN A 114 -0.42 9.74 8.01
N GLN A 115 -0.59 9.86 6.68
CA GLN A 115 -1.32 10.96 6.08
C GLN A 115 -2.76 11.03 6.56
N ILE A 116 -3.51 9.94 6.48
CA ILE A 116 -4.91 9.89 6.92
C ILE A 116 -5.04 10.18 8.42
N SER A 117 -4.10 9.72 9.24
CA SER A 117 -4.08 10.00 10.68
C SER A 117 -3.89 11.48 10.97
N ASN A 118 -2.99 12.15 10.24
CA ASN A 118 -2.76 13.59 10.34
C ASN A 118 -4.00 14.39 9.90
N ASP A 119 -4.62 14.02 8.77
CA ASP A 119 -5.81 14.70 8.23
C ASP A 119 -7.03 14.59 9.15
N LEU A 120 -7.09 13.51 9.94
CA LEU A 120 -8.13 13.28 10.94
C LEU A 120 -7.80 13.88 12.32
N GLY A 121 -6.61 14.44 12.50
CA GLY A 121 -6.15 15.00 13.76
C GLY A 121 -6.08 13.96 14.87
N ILE A 122 -5.57 12.76 14.59
CA ILE A 122 -5.40 11.71 15.58
C ILE A 122 -4.06 11.94 16.29
N LEU A 123 -4.12 12.38 17.54
CA LEU A 123 -2.96 12.61 18.40
C LEU A 123 -2.76 11.49 19.41
N GLU A 124 -3.84 10.81 19.77
CA GLU A 124 -3.86 9.73 20.76
C GLU A 124 -4.76 8.59 20.26
N VAL A 125 -4.42 7.37 20.60
CA VAL A 125 -5.21 6.18 20.31
C VAL A 125 -5.93 5.75 21.58
N PRO A 126 -7.28 5.84 21.64
CA PRO A 126 -8.05 5.56 22.86
C PRO A 126 -8.25 4.06 23.13
N PHE A 127 -7.64 3.19 22.34
CA PHE A 127 -7.76 1.73 22.43
C PHE A 127 -6.48 1.13 22.98
N THR A 128 -6.59 -0.02 23.67
CA THR A 128 -5.42 -0.79 24.12
C THR A 128 -4.58 -1.20 22.93
N GLU A 129 -3.29 -0.92 22.99
CA GLU A 129 -2.35 -1.32 21.97
C GLU A 129 -2.05 -2.83 22.08
N GLU A 130 -2.31 -3.56 21.00
CA GLU A 130 -1.99 -4.97 20.85
C GLU A 130 -1.28 -5.16 19.50
N VAL A 131 0.03 -4.94 19.49
CA VAL A 131 0.83 -5.06 18.27
C VAL A 131 1.31 -6.51 18.09
N PRO A 132 0.74 -7.29 17.17
CA PRO A 132 1.13 -8.68 17.00
C PRO A 132 2.50 -8.78 16.33
N GLU A 133 3.35 -9.65 16.85
CA GLU A 133 4.64 -9.97 16.27
C GLU A 133 4.67 -11.44 15.84
N THR A 134 5.14 -11.70 14.63
CA THR A 134 5.40 -13.05 14.12
C THR A 134 6.85 -13.16 13.67
N PRO A 135 7.52 -14.30 13.91
CA PRO A 135 8.90 -14.51 13.46
C PRO A 135 9.04 -14.35 11.94
N TRP A 136 10.18 -13.85 11.50
CA TRP A 136 10.53 -13.74 10.09
C TRP A 136 12.00 -14.07 9.86
N ASP A 137 12.31 -14.73 8.73
CA ASP A 137 13.69 -14.99 8.33
C ASP A 137 14.31 -13.71 7.70
N HIS A 138 15.17 -13.05 8.44
CA HIS A 138 15.88 -11.85 7.98
C HIS A 138 17.01 -12.15 6.98
N SER A 139 17.33 -13.41 6.71
CA SER A 139 18.29 -13.79 5.66
C SER A 139 17.67 -13.75 4.27
N PHE A 140 16.33 -13.85 4.18
CA PHE A 140 15.60 -13.79 2.92
C PHE A 140 15.60 -12.35 2.34
N PRO A 141 15.65 -12.17 1.00
CA PRO A 141 15.70 -10.83 0.38
C PRO A 141 14.48 -9.95 0.63
N LEU A 142 13.31 -10.55 0.91
CA LEU A 142 12.08 -9.84 1.28
C LEU A 142 11.92 -9.89 2.79
N ILE A 143 11.76 -8.74 3.41
CA ILE A 143 11.55 -8.60 4.86
C ILE A 143 10.08 -8.27 5.14
N ARG A 144 9.52 -8.96 6.12
CA ARG A 144 8.18 -8.68 6.66
C ARG A 144 8.28 -8.27 8.13
N ASP A 145 7.68 -7.15 8.46
CA ASP A 145 7.43 -6.70 9.84
C ASP A 145 5.91 -6.77 10.10
N SER A 146 5.47 -7.80 10.80
CA SER A 146 4.04 -8.02 11.12
C SER A 146 3.45 -6.90 11.96
N ARG A 147 4.26 -6.21 12.77
CA ARG A 147 3.83 -5.11 13.64
C ARG A 147 3.36 -3.89 12.84
N LYS A 148 3.81 -3.77 11.59
CA LYS A 148 3.42 -2.69 10.67
C LYS A 148 2.30 -3.09 9.71
N CYS A 149 1.81 -4.33 9.79
CA CYS A 149 0.77 -4.83 8.90
C CYS A 149 -0.62 -4.37 9.34
N ILE A 150 -1.31 -3.63 8.48
CA ILE A 150 -2.69 -3.17 8.70
C ILE A 150 -3.75 -4.12 8.11
N LYS A 151 -3.36 -5.31 7.72
CA LYS A 151 -4.26 -6.37 7.23
C LYS A 151 -5.12 -5.91 6.04
N CYS A 152 -4.56 -5.11 5.15
CA CYS A 152 -5.26 -4.53 4.00
C CYS A 152 -5.42 -5.49 2.83
N MET A 153 -4.77 -6.64 2.85
CA MET A 153 -4.80 -7.71 1.84
C MET A 153 -4.26 -7.32 0.45
N ARG A 154 -3.62 -6.17 0.28
CA ARG A 154 -3.05 -5.78 -1.01
C ARG A 154 -1.99 -6.78 -1.50
N CYS A 155 -1.08 -7.22 -0.62
CA CYS A 155 -0.05 -8.21 -0.95
C CYS A 155 -0.65 -9.55 -1.35
N VAL A 156 -1.72 -10.00 -0.68
CA VAL A 156 -2.45 -11.23 -1.05
C VAL A 156 -3.02 -11.08 -2.46
N GLN A 157 -3.83 -10.06 -2.69
CA GLN A 157 -4.56 -9.88 -3.96
C GLN A 157 -3.63 -9.61 -5.15
N ILE A 158 -2.54 -8.86 -4.97
CA ILE A 158 -1.58 -8.62 -6.05
C ILE A 158 -0.80 -9.90 -6.39
N CYS A 159 -0.44 -10.69 -5.38
CA CYS A 159 0.26 -11.96 -5.56
C CYS A 159 -0.64 -12.99 -6.27
N ASP A 160 -1.91 -13.05 -5.89
CA ASP A 160 -2.86 -14.02 -6.44
C ASP A 160 -3.35 -13.63 -7.84
N LYS A 161 -3.88 -12.40 -7.99
CA LYS A 161 -4.56 -12.00 -9.22
C LYS A 161 -3.62 -11.57 -10.34
N VAL A 162 -2.46 -10.98 -10.00
CA VAL A 162 -1.54 -10.43 -10.99
C VAL A 162 -0.34 -11.35 -11.22
N GLN A 163 0.24 -11.89 -10.14
CA GLN A 163 1.41 -12.76 -10.23
C GLN A 163 1.06 -14.26 -10.28
N ALA A 164 -0.16 -14.65 -9.86
CA ALA A 164 -0.62 -16.04 -9.78
C ALA A 164 0.29 -16.97 -8.95
N MET A 165 0.95 -16.43 -7.91
CA MET A 165 1.94 -17.15 -7.11
C MET A 165 1.42 -17.61 -5.74
N HIS A 166 0.33 -17.03 -5.23
CA HIS A 166 -0.33 -17.43 -3.97
C HIS A 166 0.60 -17.55 -2.75
N VAL A 167 1.61 -16.64 -2.66
CA VAL A 167 2.60 -16.68 -1.56
C VAL A 167 2.00 -16.21 -0.24
N TRP A 168 1.06 -15.27 -0.28
CA TRP A 168 0.48 -14.64 0.91
C TRP A 168 -0.93 -15.10 1.16
N ASP A 169 -1.28 -15.33 2.43
CA ASP A 169 -2.65 -15.63 2.84
C ASP A 169 -2.98 -15.04 4.21
N VAL A 170 -4.27 -15.06 4.53
CA VAL A 170 -4.81 -14.65 5.82
C VAL A 170 -4.78 -15.82 6.78
N GLN A 171 -4.14 -15.64 7.91
CA GLN A 171 -4.07 -16.65 8.97
C GLN A 171 -4.79 -16.17 10.23
N ASN A 172 -5.27 -17.12 11.02
CA ASN A 172 -6.00 -16.89 12.25
C ASN A 172 -7.33 -16.11 12.06
N THR A 173 -8.00 -15.80 13.15
CA THR A 173 -9.29 -15.10 13.17
C THR A 173 -9.37 -14.08 14.30
N GLY A 174 -10.29 -13.12 14.18
CA GLY A 174 -10.51 -12.07 15.19
C GLY A 174 -9.31 -11.15 15.35
N SER A 175 -8.98 -10.79 16.59
CA SER A 175 -7.83 -9.92 16.89
C SER A 175 -6.48 -10.53 16.50
N ARG A 176 -6.41 -11.86 16.42
CA ARG A 176 -5.20 -12.60 16.02
C ARG A 176 -5.01 -12.71 14.50
N THR A 177 -5.94 -12.19 13.69
CA THR A 177 -5.80 -12.20 12.23
C THR A 177 -4.47 -11.58 11.82
N THR A 178 -3.72 -12.27 10.98
CA THR A 178 -2.48 -11.80 10.38
C THR A 178 -2.44 -12.15 8.89
N VAL A 179 -1.60 -11.48 8.13
CA VAL A 179 -1.27 -11.87 6.76
C VAL A 179 0.13 -12.46 6.81
N ASP A 180 0.27 -13.69 6.39
CA ASP A 180 1.54 -14.42 6.41
C ASP A 180 1.70 -15.31 5.18
N VAL A 181 2.77 -16.09 5.11
CA VAL A 181 3.00 -17.04 4.01
C VAL A 181 1.92 -18.11 4.05
N ALA A 182 1.33 -18.41 2.88
CA ALA A 182 0.27 -19.40 2.73
C ALA A 182 0.68 -20.78 3.28
N ASP A 183 -0.30 -21.57 3.67
CA ASP A 183 -0.12 -22.94 4.21
C ASP A 183 0.76 -23.04 5.47
N ASN A 184 0.94 -21.93 6.21
CA ASN A 184 1.87 -21.84 7.35
C ASN A 184 3.32 -22.23 7.00
N LYS A 185 3.74 -22.02 5.75
CA LYS A 185 5.12 -22.22 5.30
C LYS A 185 6.02 -21.07 5.75
N THR A 186 7.32 -21.31 5.71
CA THR A 186 8.32 -20.24 5.74
C THR A 186 8.50 -19.66 4.34
N ILE A 187 8.99 -18.43 4.23
CA ILE A 187 9.08 -17.74 2.94
C ILE A 187 10.03 -18.43 1.96
N ASP A 188 11.10 -19.04 2.46
CA ASP A 188 12.08 -19.81 1.69
C ASP A 188 11.50 -21.11 1.12
N CYS A 189 10.45 -21.66 1.77
CA CYS A 189 9.71 -22.84 1.31
C CYS A 189 8.52 -22.48 0.39
N SER A 190 8.30 -21.20 0.10
CA SER A 190 7.27 -20.74 -0.83
C SER A 190 7.81 -20.62 -2.26
N GLU A 191 6.91 -20.55 -3.22
CA GLU A 191 7.29 -20.33 -4.64
C GLU A 191 7.43 -18.82 -4.96
N CYS A 192 7.97 -18.02 -4.04
CA CYS A 192 8.14 -16.60 -4.23
C CYS A 192 9.13 -16.31 -5.35
N THR A 193 8.70 -15.60 -6.39
CA THR A 193 9.54 -15.19 -7.53
C THR A 193 10.36 -13.93 -7.27
N LEU A 194 10.32 -13.37 -6.07
CA LEU A 194 11.01 -12.13 -5.69
C LEU A 194 10.68 -10.92 -6.58
N CYS A 195 9.47 -10.87 -7.15
CA CYS A 195 9.04 -9.82 -8.06
C CYS A 195 8.85 -8.44 -7.41
N GLY A 196 8.81 -8.34 -6.07
CA GLY A 196 8.66 -7.08 -5.32
C GLY A 196 7.27 -6.42 -5.34
N GLN A 197 6.29 -6.96 -6.08
CA GLN A 197 4.97 -6.34 -6.21
C GLN A 197 4.24 -6.16 -4.88
N CYS A 198 4.40 -7.08 -3.94
CA CYS A 198 3.84 -6.98 -2.60
C CYS A 198 4.47 -5.82 -1.80
N ILE A 199 5.75 -5.49 -2.02
CA ILE A 199 6.45 -4.36 -1.40
C ILE A 199 5.90 -3.04 -1.93
N THR A 200 5.85 -2.87 -3.26
CA THR A 200 5.41 -1.62 -3.90
C THR A 200 3.96 -1.27 -3.57
N HIS A 201 3.10 -2.28 -3.41
CA HIS A 201 1.69 -2.10 -3.08
C HIS A 201 1.38 -2.08 -1.59
N CYS A 202 2.36 -2.34 -0.70
CA CYS A 202 2.15 -2.23 0.74
C CYS A 202 1.96 -0.76 1.13
N PRO A 203 0.82 -0.37 1.74
CA PRO A 203 0.55 1.03 2.10
C PRO A 203 1.29 1.49 3.36
N THR A 204 1.94 0.55 4.06
CA THR A 204 2.74 0.76 5.26
C THR A 204 4.12 0.12 5.11
N GLY A 205 4.96 0.19 6.11
CA GLY A 205 6.30 -0.42 6.07
C GLY A 205 6.34 -1.90 6.45
N ALA A 206 5.22 -2.64 6.29
CA ALA A 206 5.15 -4.04 6.69
C ALA A 206 5.96 -4.98 5.77
N LEU A 207 6.10 -4.62 4.51
CA LEU A 207 6.90 -5.37 3.53
C LEU A 207 7.95 -4.43 2.94
N ARG A 208 9.19 -4.90 2.89
CA ARG A 208 10.31 -4.16 2.32
C ARG A 208 11.37 -5.13 1.80
N GLU A 209 12.26 -4.64 1.00
CA GLU A 209 13.51 -5.31 0.65
C GLU A 209 14.45 -5.41 1.87
N ARG A 210 15.34 -6.39 1.86
CA ARG A 210 16.47 -6.44 2.80
C ARG A 210 17.48 -5.37 2.40
N ASP A 211 17.88 -4.55 3.34
CA ASP A 211 18.92 -3.54 3.13
C ASP A 211 20.32 -4.17 3.28
N ASP A 212 21.01 -4.35 2.15
CA ASP A 212 22.37 -4.83 2.10
C ASP A 212 23.38 -3.70 1.78
N THR A 213 22.96 -2.43 1.84
CA THR A 213 23.79 -1.25 1.50
C THR A 213 25.06 -1.21 2.35
N TYR A 214 24.94 -1.49 3.67
CA TYR A 214 26.09 -1.50 4.57
C TYR A 214 27.13 -2.56 4.16
N LYS A 215 26.70 -3.78 3.80
CA LYS A 215 27.59 -4.85 3.33
C LYS A 215 28.29 -4.47 2.03
N ALA A 216 27.61 -3.76 1.14
CA ALA A 216 28.21 -3.27 -0.10
C ALA A 216 29.31 -2.24 0.20
N PHE A 217 29.06 -1.28 1.09
CA PHE A 217 30.08 -0.31 1.51
C PHE A 217 31.25 -0.94 2.26
N GLU A 218 31.04 -1.94 3.10
CA GLU A 218 32.13 -2.71 3.71
C GLU A 218 32.99 -3.42 2.66
N ALA A 219 32.36 -4.01 1.63
CA ALA A 219 33.10 -4.67 0.55
C ALA A 219 33.90 -3.67 -0.30
N LEU A 220 33.33 -2.49 -0.59
CA LEU A 220 34.00 -1.42 -1.33
C LEU A 220 35.17 -0.79 -0.55
N ALA A 221 35.10 -0.81 0.77
CA ALA A 221 36.17 -0.28 1.64
C ALA A 221 37.34 -1.26 1.85
N ASP A 222 37.17 -2.52 1.47
CA ASP A 222 38.19 -3.57 1.67
C ASP A 222 39.16 -3.59 0.47
N PRO A 223 40.43 -3.20 0.63
CA PRO A 223 41.40 -3.13 -0.46
C PRO A 223 41.80 -4.50 -1.04
N GLU A 224 41.49 -5.59 -0.33
CA GLU A 224 41.81 -6.96 -0.80
C GLU A 224 40.66 -7.52 -1.68
N LYS A 225 39.54 -6.78 -1.86
CA LYS A 225 38.39 -7.22 -2.64
C LYS A 225 38.27 -6.48 -3.97
N VAL A 226 38.00 -7.23 -5.00
CA VAL A 226 37.50 -6.70 -6.28
C VAL A 226 35.98 -6.74 -6.24
N THR A 227 35.34 -5.59 -6.37
CA THR A 227 33.89 -5.47 -6.24
C THR A 227 33.22 -5.31 -7.57
N VAL A 228 32.40 -6.31 -7.94
CA VAL A 228 31.68 -6.33 -9.21
C VAL A 228 30.20 -6.16 -8.97
N VAL A 229 29.56 -5.26 -9.70
CA VAL A 229 28.12 -5.02 -9.65
C VAL A 229 27.43 -5.47 -10.93
N GLN A 230 26.34 -6.23 -10.76
CA GLN A 230 25.43 -6.55 -11.84
C GLN A 230 24.14 -5.76 -11.68
N VAL A 231 23.75 -5.03 -12.71
CA VAL A 231 22.53 -4.20 -12.71
C VAL A 231 21.39 -4.96 -13.39
N ALA A 232 20.27 -5.12 -12.67
CA ALA A 232 19.07 -5.72 -13.26
C ALA A 232 18.48 -4.83 -14.38
N PRO A 233 17.88 -5.41 -15.45
CA PRO A 233 17.33 -4.65 -16.55
C PRO A 233 16.31 -3.58 -16.15
N ALA A 234 15.43 -3.88 -15.19
CA ALA A 234 14.44 -2.92 -14.68
C ALA A 234 15.11 -1.72 -13.96
N VAL A 235 16.16 -1.98 -13.16
CA VAL A 235 16.91 -0.91 -12.50
C VAL A 235 17.61 -0.03 -13.53
N ARG A 236 18.17 -0.62 -14.60
CA ARG A 236 18.83 0.14 -15.67
C ARG A 236 17.89 1.14 -16.35
N THR A 237 16.60 0.83 -16.45
CA THR A 237 15.62 1.73 -17.08
C THR A 237 15.05 2.78 -16.14
N ALA A 238 15.01 2.51 -14.82
CA ALA A 238 14.33 3.34 -13.83
C ALA A 238 15.27 4.15 -12.91
N TRP A 239 16.60 3.90 -12.92
CA TRP A 239 17.53 4.49 -11.94
C TRP A 239 17.55 6.02 -11.91
N GLY A 240 17.16 6.67 -13.00
CA GLY A 240 17.14 8.12 -13.08
C GLY A 240 15.89 8.77 -12.51
N GLU A 241 14.80 8.03 -12.28
CA GLU A 241 13.49 8.56 -11.88
C GLU A 241 13.57 9.27 -10.51
N GLU A 242 14.15 8.63 -9.51
CA GLU A 242 14.34 9.20 -8.17
C GLU A 242 15.29 10.40 -8.15
N LEU A 243 16.15 10.52 -9.17
CA LEU A 243 17.08 11.64 -9.34
C LEU A 243 16.49 12.77 -10.20
N GLY A 244 15.25 12.63 -10.65
CA GLY A 244 14.59 13.60 -11.53
C GLY A 244 15.19 13.71 -12.92
N LEU A 245 15.93 12.67 -13.38
CA LEU A 245 16.52 12.62 -14.71
C LEU A 245 15.50 12.09 -15.73
N ASN A 246 15.44 12.71 -16.90
CA ASN A 246 14.66 12.17 -18.01
C ASN A 246 15.37 10.96 -18.65
N ALA A 247 14.68 10.24 -19.56
CA ALA A 247 15.19 9.01 -20.17
C ALA A 247 16.48 9.21 -20.99
N GLU A 248 16.68 10.40 -21.60
CA GLU A 248 17.88 10.72 -22.36
C GLU A 248 19.07 11.01 -21.41
N GLU A 249 18.79 11.66 -20.30
CA GLU A 249 19.78 11.98 -19.28
C GLU A 249 20.22 10.76 -18.48
N ALA A 250 19.29 9.84 -18.21
CA ALA A 250 19.51 8.59 -17.47
C ALA A 250 20.19 7.51 -18.34
N SER A 251 21.21 7.88 -19.10
CA SER A 251 21.92 6.95 -19.99
C SER A 251 22.71 5.89 -19.25
N GLU A 252 22.91 4.73 -19.87
CA GLU A 252 23.70 3.61 -19.35
C GLU A 252 25.13 4.02 -19.00
N GLY A 253 25.76 4.86 -19.84
CA GLY A 253 27.10 5.37 -19.58
C GLY A 253 27.20 6.22 -18.32
N LYS A 254 26.20 7.04 -18.02
CA LYS A 254 26.14 7.80 -16.77
C LYS A 254 25.96 6.89 -15.55
N MET A 255 25.11 5.85 -15.66
CA MET A 255 24.92 4.87 -14.60
C MET A 255 26.23 4.14 -14.28
N VAL A 256 26.92 3.65 -15.29
CA VAL A 256 28.23 2.99 -15.13
C VAL A 256 29.25 3.95 -14.53
N ALA A 257 29.30 5.20 -14.98
CA ALA A 257 30.20 6.20 -14.42
C ALA A 257 29.88 6.51 -12.93
N ALA A 258 28.61 6.51 -12.56
CA ALA A 258 28.18 6.68 -11.17
C ALA A 258 28.64 5.51 -10.28
N LEU A 259 28.43 4.27 -10.73
CA LEU A 259 28.86 3.06 -10.03
C LEU A 259 30.39 3.02 -9.84
N LYS A 260 31.15 3.36 -10.87
CA LYS A 260 32.62 3.47 -10.77
C LYS A 260 33.06 4.58 -9.79
N ARG A 261 32.33 5.71 -9.73
CA ARG A 261 32.61 6.77 -8.74
C ARG A 261 32.29 6.35 -7.30
N ILE A 262 31.35 5.45 -7.11
CA ILE A 262 31.04 4.86 -5.79
C ILE A 262 32.18 3.93 -5.35
N GLY A 263 32.92 3.33 -6.29
CA GLY A 263 34.08 2.50 -6.01
C GLY A 263 34.02 1.08 -6.56
N PHE A 264 33.00 0.74 -7.36
CA PHE A 264 32.96 -0.56 -8.05
C PHE A 264 34.03 -0.63 -9.16
N ASP A 265 34.64 -1.82 -9.34
CA ASP A 265 35.71 -2.09 -10.32
C ASP A 265 35.24 -2.22 -11.78
#